data_eee35356836185e581442e0c3f94bacd
#
_entry.id   eee35356836185e581442e0c3f94bacd
#
_cell.length_a   1.000
_cell.length_b   1.000
_cell.length_c   1.000
_cell.angle_alpha   90.00
_cell.angle_beta   90.00
_cell.angle_gamma   90.00
#
_symmetry.space_group_name_H-M   'P 1'
#
loop_
_entity.id
_entity.type
_entity.pdbx_description
1 polymer ?
#
loop_
_entity_poly.entity_id
_entity_poly.type
_entity_poly.pdbx_seq_one_letter_code
_entity_poly.pdbx_strand_id
1 'polypeptide(L)'
;MRVVAKIGTSSITTDSGSVDRDAIVALCADVARLRRDGHDVVVVSSGAVAAGVPAVGLPSRPSDMETLQAVSAVGQARLMQVYNEVLEGHGLIGAQVLLDPHDFVDRTQYLHARQTLGRLLELGCVPVVNENDAIASTELRYGDNDRLAALLAHNLSADVLVLLTDLDGLHTADPRTDASASLVTRVAADDPLLAIATSSGGSGRGSGGMASKLSAARIASWSGVRTVIARASRDGVLVDAVAGTAVGTTFDAHDRRLPARKLWIAFAAEVGGRITVDDGARKAISTRSTSLLPAGVVSVTGEFENGSTVEVADQGGVVFARGMVAASASDLRGVVGRRTAELPAGMTHEVIHRDDLVVLPG
;
A
#
# COMPACT_ATOMS: atom_id res chain seq x y z
N MET A 1 -19.56 -7.26 -7.57
CA MET A 1 -18.16 -6.78 -7.58
C MET A 1 -17.63 -6.79 -6.15
N ARG A 2 -16.32 -6.94 -6.00
CA ARG A 2 -15.64 -6.79 -4.71
C ARG A 2 -14.93 -5.43 -4.67
N VAL A 3 -15.26 -4.65 -3.66
CA VAL A 3 -14.80 -3.25 -3.51
C VAL A 3 -13.98 -3.12 -2.24
N VAL A 4 -12.83 -2.47 -2.33
CA VAL A 4 -12.05 -2.00 -1.18
C VAL A 4 -12.17 -0.48 -1.13
N ALA A 5 -12.75 0.05 -0.06
CA ALA A 5 -12.92 1.49 0.15
C ALA A 5 -11.98 1.94 1.28
N LYS A 6 -10.99 2.77 0.96
CA LYS A 6 -10.08 3.33 1.97
C LYS A 6 -10.45 4.79 2.27
N ILE A 7 -10.55 5.13 3.53
CA ILE A 7 -10.76 6.50 3.99
C ILE A 7 -9.58 6.97 4.84
N GLY A 8 -9.05 8.16 4.51
CA GLY A 8 -7.90 8.76 5.19
C GLY A 8 -8.29 9.45 6.50
N THR A 9 -7.30 9.65 7.40
CA THR A 9 -7.51 10.32 8.69
C THR A 9 -8.13 11.72 8.52
N SER A 10 -7.62 12.53 7.58
CA SER A 10 -8.15 13.88 7.31
C SER A 10 -9.62 13.91 6.89
N SER A 11 -10.15 12.78 6.38
CA SER A 11 -11.53 12.67 5.91
C SER A 11 -12.49 12.13 6.95
N ILE A 12 -11.98 11.59 8.07
CA ILE A 12 -12.80 11.05 9.18
C ILE A 12 -12.45 11.70 10.53
N THR A 13 -11.74 12.81 10.51
CA THR A 13 -11.45 13.61 11.71
C THR A 13 -11.86 15.03 11.49
N THR A 14 -12.39 15.64 12.54
CA THR A 14 -12.70 17.07 12.60
C THR A 14 -11.42 17.91 12.70
N ASP A 15 -11.53 19.23 12.53
CA ASP A 15 -10.43 20.17 12.73
C ASP A 15 -9.87 20.13 14.16
N SER A 16 -10.69 19.72 15.14
CA SER A 16 -10.25 19.50 16.53
C SER A 16 -9.48 18.19 16.72
N GLY A 17 -9.34 17.36 15.69
CA GLY A 17 -8.65 16.07 15.73
C GLY A 17 -9.47 14.91 16.31
N SER A 18 -10.76 15.11 16.56
CA SER A 18 -11.68 14.05 16.99
C SER A 18 -12.26 13.30 15.79
N VAL A 19 -12.81 12.11 16.04
CA VAL A 19 -13.50 11.34 14.98
C VAL A 19 -14.73 12.11 14.48
N ASP A 20 -14.81 12.27 13.17
CA ASP A 20 -15.99 12.84 12.48
C ASP A 20 -17.02 11.73 12.25
N ARG A 21 -18.06 11.72 13.11
CA ARG A 21 -19.14 10.74 13.03
C ARG A 21 -19.94 10.89 11.74
N ASP A 22 -20.15 12.11 11.25
CA ASP A 22 -20.98 12.35 10.07
C ASP A 22 -20.28 11.84 8.79
N ALA A 23 -18.95 11.95 8.72
CA ALA A 23 -18.18 11.35 7.65
C ALA A 23 -18.27 9.81 7.64
N ILE A 24 -18.28 9.17 8.82
CA ILE A 24 -18.50 7.72 8.95
C ILE A 24 -19.93 7.35 8.54
N VAL A 25 -20.93 8.14 8.93
CA VAL A 25 -22.33 7.94 8.53
C VAL A 25 -22.48 7.98 7.01
N ALA A 26 -21.88 8.99 6.34
CA ALA A 26 -21.92 9.10 4.88
C ALA A 26 -21.26 7.89 4.19
N LEU A 27 -20.08 7.49 4.65
CA LEU A 27 -19.40 6.30 4.13
C LEU A 27 -20.21 5.03 4.31
N CYS A 28 -20.76 4.79 5.51
CA CYS A 28 -21.55 3.59 5.81
C CYS A 28 -22.88 3.56 5.03
N ALA A 29 -23.46 4.72 4.73
CA ALA A 29 -24.65 4.81 3.86
C ALA A 29 -24.32 4.33 2.43
N ASP A 30 -23.18 4.74 1.86
CA ASP A 30 -22.70 4.26 0.56
C ASP A 30 -22.40 2.75 0.59
N VAL A 31 -21.72 2.28 1.66
CA VAL A 31 -21.46 0.85 1.88
C VAL A 31 -22.78 0.06 1.90
N ALA A 32 -23.78 0.55 2.63
CA ALA A 32 -25.09 -0.10 2.72
C ALA A 32 -25.83 -0.14 1.36
N ARG A 33 -25.68 0.90 0.53
CA ARG A 33 -26.21 0.90 -0.84
C ARG A 33 -25.54 -0.17 -1.69
N LEU A 34 -24.20 -0.20 -1.70
CA LEU A 34 -23.43 -1.20 -2.45
C LEU A 34 -23.74 -2.65 -1.99
N ARG A 35 -23.89 -2.86 -0.69
CA ARG A 35 -24.26 -4.19 -0.16
C ARG A 35 -25.66 -4.62 -0.62
N ARG A 36 -26.64 -3.71 -0.68
CA ARG A 36 -27.99 -3.98 -1.23
C ARG A 36 -27.94 -4.29 -2.72
N ASP A 37 -27.02 -3.68 -3.46
CA ASP A 37 -26.81 -3.91 -4.89
C ASP A 37 -26.00 -5.21 -5.17
N GLY A 38 -25.70 -5.99 -4.13
CA GLY A 38 -25.02 -7.29 -4.24
C GLY A 38 -23.49 -7.21 -4.38
N HIS A 39 -22.89 -6.08 -4.00
CA HIS A 39 -21.42 -5.93 -3.97
C HIS A 39 -20.85 -6.37 -2.62
N ASP A 40 -19.67 -6.99 -2.64
CA ASP A 40 -18.86 -7.19 -1.44
C ASP A 40 -18.06 -5.92 -1.15
N VAL A 41 -18.12 -5.41 0.08
CA VAL A 41 -17.39 -4.18 0.45
C VAL A 41 -16.52 -4.43 1.67
N VAL A 42 -15.25 -4.03 1.58
CA VAL A 42 -14.30 -3.97 2.69
C VAL A 42 -13.89 -2.52 2.88
N VAL A 43 -13.97 -2.03 4.10
CA VAL A 43 -13.54 -0.67 4.47
C VAL A 43 -12.13 -0.75 5.04
N VAL A 44 -11.22 0.10 4.58
CA VAL A 44 -9.91 0.33 5.22
C VAL A 44 -9.94 1.71 5.84
N SER A 45 -9.92 1.75 7.17
CA SER A 45 -10.09 2.97 7.94
C SER A 45 -8.78 3.42 8.57
N SER A 46 -8.63 4.71 8.73
CA SER A 46 -7.64 5.34 9.59
C SER A 46 -8.33 5.95 10.82
N GLY A 47 -7.59 6.70 11.65
CA GLY A 47 -8.18 7.53 12.70
C GLY A 47 -8.16 6.91 14.10
N ALA A 48 -7.56 5.73 14.31
CA ALA A 48 -7.45 5.14 15.63
C ALA A 48 -6.71 6.07 16.62
N VAL A 49 -5.57 6.64 16.25
CA VAL A 49 -4.84 7.61 17.09
C VAL A 49 -5.72 8.85 17.36
N ALA A 50 -6.42 9.38 16.36
CA ALA A 50 -7.31 10.53 16.53
C ALA A 50 -8.46 10.24 17.51
N ALA A 51 -9.03 9.04 17.47
CA ALA A 51 -10.04 8.59 18.42
C ALA A 51 -9.49 8.40 19.84
N GLY A 52 -8.23 8.02 19.97
CA GLY A 52 -7.58 7.71 21.24
C GLY A 52 -7.10 8.95 21.99
N VAL A 53 -6.55 9.96 21.30
CA VAL A 53 -5.99 11.18 21.93
C VAL A 53 -6.95 11.81 22.94
N PRO A 54 -8.18 12.21 22.58
CA PRO A 54 -9.11 12.78 23.55
C PRO A 54 -9.58 11.75 24.59
N ALA A 55 -9.62 10.48 24.26
CA ALA A 55 -10.05 9.42 25.15
C ALA A 55 -9.13 9.21 26.35
N VAL A 56 -7.83 9.43 26.15
CA VAL A 56 -6.82 9.34 27.22
C VAL A 56 -6.48 10.70 27.83
N GLY A 57 -7.19 11.77 27.44
CA GLY A 57 -7.02 13.12 27.98
C GLY A 57 -5.75 13.84 27.51
N LEU A 58 -5.16 13.45 26.39
CA LEU A 58 -4.01 14.15 25.84
C LEU A 58 -4.44 15.41 25.07
N PRO A 59 -3.68 16.52 25.20
CA PRO A 59 -4.02 17.80 24.53
C PRO A 59 -3.75 17.78 23.03
N SER A 60 -2.89 16.88 22.55
CA SER A 60 -2.50 16.78 21.14
C SER A 60 -1.94 15.39 20.84
N ARG A 61 -1.75 15.11 19.53
CA ARG A 61 -1.13 13.87 19.07
C ARG A 61 0.30 13.74 19.65
N PRO A 62 0.63 12.62 20.32
CA PRO A 62 1.99 12.35 20.80
C PRO A 62 2.98 12.17 19.65
N SER A 63 4.25 12.37 19.93
CA SER A 63 5.35 12.20 18.97
C SER A 63 6.19 10.94 19.22
N ASP A 64 6.15 10.40 20.43
CA ASP A 64 6.86 9.17 20.77
C ASP A 64 6.02 7.94 20.38
N MET A 65 6.71 6.88 19.97
CA MET A 65 6.09 5.69 19.44
C MET A 65 5.26 4.92 20.47
N GLU A 66 5.79 4.77 21.67
CA GLU A 66 5.13 4.00 22.74
C GLU A 66 3.76 4.61 23.10
N THR A 67 3.72 5.95 23.22
CA THR A 67 2.45 6.65 23.49
C THR A 67 1.52 6.58 22.26
N LEU A 68 2.03 6.69 21.03
CA LEU A 68 1.22 6.52 19.82
C LEU A 68 0.58 5.14 19.75
N GLN A 69 1.33 4.07 20.00
CA GLN A 69 0.83 2.70 20.02
C GLN A 69 -0.26 2.50 21.10
N ALA A 70 -0.01 3.00 22.33
CA ALA A 70 -0.98 2.91 23.42
C ALA A 70 -2.27 3.68 23.10
N VAL A 71 -2.14 4.91 22.56
CA VAL A 71 -3.28 5.75 22.16
C VAL A 71 -4.07 5.11 21.03
N SER A 72 -3.38 4.52 20.04
CA SER A 72 -4.04 3.80 18.94
C SER A 72 -4.84 2.61 19.45
N ALA A 73 -4.31 1.82 20.38
CA ALA A 73 -5.01 0.69 20.99
C ALA A 73 -6.32 1.12 21.67
N VAL A 74 -6.32 2.22 22.41
CA VAL A 74 -7.53 2.79 23.03
C VAL A 74 -8.50 3.32 21.96
N GLY A 75 -7.97 4.03 20.97
CA GLY A 75 -8.78 4.69 19.96
C GLY A 75 -9.40 3.71 18.97
N GLN A 76 -8.73 2.60 18.66
CA GLN A 76 -9.26 1.58 17.74
C GLN A 76 -10.59 1.00 18.24
N ALA A 77 -10.72 0.72 19.53
CA ALA A 77 -11.97 0.25 20.12
C ALA A 77 -13.11 1.28 19.96
N ARG A 78 -12.80 2.57 20.16
CA ARG A 78 -13.77 3.67 20.01
C ARG A 78 -14.16 3.90 18.57
N LEU A 79 -13.20 3.85 17.66
CA LEU A 79 -13.45 3.94 16.22
C LEU A 79 -14.40 2.83 15.75
N MET A 80 -14.15 1.59 16.18
CA MET A 80 -15.00 0.45 15.84
C MET A 80 -16.38 0.55 16.45
N GLN A 81 -16.51 1.10 17.65
CA GLN A 81 -17.83 1.36 18.25
C GLN A 81 -18.68 2.25 17.34
N VAL A 82 -18.10 3.35 16.82
CA VAL A 82 -18.82 4.25 15.89
C VAL A 82 -19.21 3.54 14.61
N TYR A 83 -18.29 2.77 14.00
CA TYR A 83 -18.61 1.98 12.80
C TYR A 83 -19.75 0.99 13.06
N ASN A 84 -19.69 0.23 14.16
CA ASN A 84 -20.71 -0.78 14.49
C ASN A 84 -22.07 -0.13 14.70
N GLU A 85 -22.16 0.94 15.50
CA GLU A 85 -23.42 1.66 15.72
C GLU A 85 -24.05 2.13 14.41
N VAL A 86 -23.25 2.67 13.49
CA VAL A 86 -23.76 3.18 12.22
C VAL A 86 -24.14 2.04 11.27
N LEU A 87 -23.32 1.00 11.15
CA LEU A 87 -23.60 -0.16 10.31
C LEU A 87 -24.86 -0.92 10.78
N GLU A 88 -25.03 -1.09 12.10
CA GLU A 88 -26.22 -1.70 12.70
C GLU A 88 -27.49 -0.92 12.35
N GLY A 89 -27.43 0.41 12.28
CA GLY A 89 -28.53 1.26 11.80
C GLY A 89 -28.96 0.97 10.34
N HIS A 90 -28.08 0.35 9.55
CA HIS A 90 -28.36 -0.12 8.20
C HIS A 90 -28.64 -1.64 8.11
N GLY A 91 -28.71 -2.34 9.25
CA GLY A 91 -28.89 -3.80 9.31
C GLY A 91 -27.63 -4.59 8.90
N LEU A 92 -26.45 -3.98 8.97
CA LEU A 92 -25.16 -4.58 8.64
C LEU A 92 -24.35 -4.86 9.90
N ILE A 93 -23.52 -5.88 9.86
CA ILE A 93 -22.59 -6.25 10.94
C ILE A 93 -21.18 -5.82 10.56
N GLY A 94 -20.59 -4.91 11.34
CA GLY A 94 -19.17 -4.55 11.20
C GLY A 94 -18.27 -5.61 11.84
N ALA A 95 -17.13 -5.89 11.19
CA ALA A 95 -16.15 -6.84 11.73
C ALA A 95 -14.75 -6.22 11.69
N GLN A 96 -14.13 -6.02 12.87
CA GLN A 96 -12.77 -5.50 12.94
C GLN A 96 -11.76 -6.54 12.47
N VAL A 97 -10.81 -6.11 11.61
CA VAL A 97 -9.62 -6.87 11.25
C VAL A 97 -8.40 -5.94 11.32
N LEU A 98 -7.39 -6.33 12.08
CA LEU A 98 -6.14 -5.59 12.17
C LEU A 98 -5.05 -6.36 11.43
N LEU A 99 -4.35 -5.69 10.52
CA LEU A 99 -3.31 -6.27 9.68
C LEU A 99 -2.04 -5.41 9.73
N ASP A 100 -0.91 -6.07 9.50
CA ASP A 100 0.36 -5.42 9.26
C ASP A 100 0.74 -5.62 7.78
N PRO A 101 1.41 -4.66 7.10
CA PRO A 101 1.93 -4.87 5.74
C PRO A 101 2.79 -6.12 5.57
N HIS A 102 3.49 -6.57 6.62
CA HIS A 102 4.26 -7.83 6.63
C HIS A 102 3.38 -9.09 6.51
N ASP A 103 2.11 -9.04 6.94
CA ASP A 103 1.17 -10.16 6.80
C ASP A 103 0.94 -10.54 5.33
N PHE A 104 1.25 -9.63 4.41
CA PHE A 104 1.16 -9.90 2.96
C PHE A 104 2.42 -10.53 2.37
N VAL A 105 3.51 -10.61 3.13
CA VAL A 105 4.79 -11.24 2.75
C VAL A 105 4.83 -12.68 3.18
N ASP A 106 4.46 -12.95 4.41
CA ASP A 106 4.36 -14.30 4.93
C ASP A 106 3.19 -15.04 4.27
N ARG A 107 3.51 -16.16 3.59
CA ARG A 107 2.50 -16.93 2.86
C ARG A 107 1.37 -17.44 3.75
N THR A 108 1.68 -17.81 4.98
CA THR A 108 0.70 -18.35 5.93
C THR A 108 -0.25 -17.27 6.38
N GLN A 109 0.28 -16.13 6.80
CA GLN A 109 -0.51 -14.97 7.20
C GLN A 109 -1.36 -14.43 6.04
N TYR A 110 -0.76 -14.32 4.84
CA TYR A 110 -1.47 -13.94 3.62
C TYR A 110 -2.71 -14.81 3.36
N LEU A 111 -2.58 -16.14 3.49
CA LEU A 111 -3.69 -17.06 3.26
C LEU A 111 -4.72 -16.99 4.39
N HIS A 112 -4.30 -16.84 5.65
CA HIS A 112 -5.21 -16.67 6.78
C HIS A 112 -6.03 -15.38 6.65
N ALA A 113 -5.39 -14.25 6.34
CA ALA A 113 -6.10 -12.99 6.11
C ALA A 113 -7.14 -13.12 4.99
N ARG A 114 -6.76 -13.76 3.87
CA ARG A 114 -7.66 -14.00 2.73
C ARG A 114 -8.86 -14.86 3.11
N GLN A 115 -8.63 -15.95 3.84
CA GLN A 115 -9.70 -16.88 4.27
C GLN A 115 -10.65 -16.22 5.27
N THR A 116 -10.12 -15.51 6.27
CA THR A 116 -10.91 -14.81 7.27
C THR A 116 -11.79 -13.74 6.64
N LEU A 117 -11.20 -12.86 5.82
CA LEU A 117 -11.93 -11.80 5.14
C LEU A 117 -12.96 -12.36 4.16
N GLY A 118 -12.59 -13.38 3.39
CA GLY A 118 -13.53 -14.07 2.50
C GLY A 118 -14.72 -14.64 3.28
N ARG A 119 -14.46 -15.26 4.42
CA ARG A 119 -15.54 -15.82 5.26
C ARG A 119 -16.43 -14.76 5.88
N LEU A 120 -15.87 -13.62 6.32
CA LEU A 120 -16.67 -12.50 6.81
C LEU A 120 -17.64 -11.97 5.73
N LEU A 121 -17.15 -11.82 4.49
CA LEU A 121 -17.99 -11.39 3.36
C LEU A 121 -19.10 -12.41 3.06
N GLU A 122 -18.81 -13.71 3.08
CA GLU A 122 -19.81 -14.79 2.92
C GLU A 122 -20.86 -14.77 4.03
N LEU A 123 -20.48 -14.41 5.26
CA LEU A 123 -21.39 -14.25 6.41
C LEU A 123 -22.23 -12.96 6.34
N GLY A 124 -22.01 -12.12 5.31
CA GLY A 124 -22.72 -10.86 5.14
C GLY A 124 -22.16 -9.70 5.97
N CYS A 125 -21.03 -9.89 6.66
CA CYS A 125 -20.39 -8.85 7.44
C CYS A 125 -19.68 -7.82 6.53
N VAL A 126 -19.46 -6.63 7.06
CA VAL A 126 -18.61 -5.58 6.49
C VAL A 126 -17.29 -5.56 7.25
N PRO A 127 -16.19 -6.10 6.69
CA PRO A 127 -14.89 -5.98 7.33
C PRO A 127 -14.44 -4.50 7.37
N VAL A 128 -14.07 -4.03 8.56
CA VAL A 128 -13.41 -2.74 8.79
C VAL A 128 -11.98 -3.04 9.18
N VAL A 129 -11.07 -2.81 8.23
CA VAL A 129 -9.65 -3.13 8.36
C VAL A 129 -8.87 -1.88 8.75
N ASN A 130 -7.91 -2.01 9.64
CA ASN A 130 -6.93 -0.98 9.94
C ASN A 130 -5.54 -1.62 10.12
N GLU A 131 -4.51 -0.80 10.07
CA GLU A 131 -3.17 -1.21 10.49
C GLU A 131 -3.18 -1.56 11.98
N ASN A 132 -2.40 -2.58 12.36
CA ASN A 132 -2.22 -2.95 13.77
C ASN A 132 -1.18 -2.02 14.44
N ASP A 133 -1.56 -0.76 14.55
CA ASP A 133 -0.72 0.30 15.10
C ASP A 133 -0.16 -0.02 16.50
N ALA A 134 -0.82 -0.90 17.28
CA ALA A 134 -0.40 -1.23 18.64
C ALA A 134 0.94 -2.00 18.70
N ILE A 135 1.33 -2.64 17.59
CA ILE A 135 2.58 -3.42 17.50
C ILE A 135 3.43 -3.01 16.29
N ALA A 136 3.05 -1.95 15.58
CA ALA A 136 3.79 -1.45 14.42
C ALA A 136 5.23 -1.11 14.80
N SER A 137 6.21 -1.56 14.00
CA SER A 137 7.63 -1.26 14.25
C SER A 137 7.98 0.18 13.87
N THR A 138 9.01 0.74 14.54
CA THR A 138 9.53 2.09 14.26
C THR A 138 10.08 2.25 12.85
N GLU A 139 10.43 1.16 12.19
CA GLU A 139 11.00 1.11 10.84
C GLU A 139 9.94 1.29 9.76
N LEU A 140 8.68 0.92 10.05
CA LEU A 140 7.55 1.15 9.16
C LEU A 140 6.93 2.52 9.47
N ARG A 141 6.88 3.39 8.48
CA ARG A 141 6.22 4.70 8.64
C ARG A 141 4.76 4.50 9.01
N TYR A 142 4.42 4.96 10.19
CA TYR A 142 3.10 4.89 10.81
C TYR A 142 2.01 5.39 9.84
N GLY A 143 1.01 4.55 9.57
CA GLY A 143 -0.26 4.99 8.96
C GLY A 143 -0.30 5.05 7.44
N ASP A 144 0.37 4.15 6.69
CA ASP A 144 0.16 4.04 5.24
C ASP A 144 -0.97 3.06 4.89
N ASN A 145 -2.18 3.39 5.35
CA ASN A 145 -3.37 2.63 5.01
C ASN A 145 -3.73 2.65 3.51
N ASP A 146 -3.16 3.56 2.70
CA ASP A 146 -3.32 3.53 1.24
C ASP A 146 -2.63 2.28 0.68
N ARG A 147 -1.40 2.01 1.13
CA ARG A 147 -0.63 0.82 0.77
C ARG A 147 -1.29 -0.46 1.28
N LEU A 148 -1.72 -0.47 2.55
CA LEU A 148 -2.47 -1.59 3.13
C LEU A 148 -3.72 -1.91 2.30
N ALA A 149 -4.49 -0.89 1.89
CA ALA A 149 -5.68 -1.06 1.06
C ALA A 149 -5.37 -1.65 -0.33
N ALA A 150 -4.27 -1.25 -0.95
CA ALA A 150 -3.85 -1.80 -2.24
C ALA A 150 -3.41 -3.27 -2.13
N LEU A 151 -2.64 -3.63 -1.10
CA LEU A 151 -2.26 -5.03 -0.82
C LEU A 151 -3.48 -5.89 -0.49
N LEU A 152 -4.43 -5.34 0.26
CA LEU A 152 -5.69 -5.99 0.58
C LEU A 152 -6.56 -6.20 -0.67
N ALA A 153 -6.64 -5.20 -1.55
CA ALA A 153 -7.34 -5.31 -2.83
C ALA A 153 -6.76 -6.43 -3.70
N HIS A 154 -5.43 -6.58 -3.73
CA HIS A 154 -4.77 -7.72 -4.36
C HIS A 154 -5.14 -9.05 -3.69
N ASN A 155 -5.01 -9.14 -2.36
CA ASN A 155 -5.27 -10.36 -1.57
C ASN A 155 -6.68 -10.89 -1.81
N LEU A 156 -7.66 -10.00 -1.84
CA LEU A 156 -9.06 -10.32 -2.05
C LEU A 156 -9.45 -10.45 -3.53
N SER A 157 -8.54 -10.18 -4.47
CA SER A 157 -8.86 -10.09 -5.89
C SER A 157 -10.03 -9.12 -6.13
N ALA A 158 -9.95 -7.92 -5.54
CA ALA A 158 -10.97 -6.90 -5.69
C ALA A 158 -11.08 -6.41 -7.15
N ASP A 159 -12.27 -5.94 -7.52
CA ASP A 159 -12.53 -5.32 -8.82
C ASP A 159 -12.14 -3.84 -8.81
N VAL A 160 -12.36 -3.18 -7.67
CA VAL A 160 -12.15 -1.74 -7.51
C VAL A 160 -11.55 -1.42 -6.14
N LEU A 161 -10.55 -0.55 -6.14
CA LEU A 161 -10.03 0.17 -4.97
C LEU A 161 -10.48 1.62 -5.05
N VAL A 162 -11.14 2.15 -4.02
CA VAL A 162 -11.51 3.56 -3.92
C VAL A 162 -10.73 4.19 -2.77
N LEU A 163 -9.90 5.19 -3.07
CA LEU A 163 -9.13 5.96 -2.11
C LEU A 163 -9.83 7.30 -1.87
N LEU A 164 -10.57 7.39 -0.76
CA LEU A 164 -11.29 8.57 -0.34
C LEU A 164 -10.36 9.54 0.41
N THR A 165 -10.34 10.80 -0.02
CA THR A 165 -9.41 11.83 0.46
C THR A 165 -10.11 13.19 0.54
N ASP A 166 -9.42 14.21 1.05
CA ASP A 166 -9.85 15.61 1.09
C ASP A 166 -9.80 16.33 -0.26
N LEU A 167 -9.05 15.79 -1.23
CA LEU A 167 -8.96 16.29 -2.60
C LEU A 167 -9.92 15.55 -3.53
N ASP A 168 -10.31 16.20 -4.61
CA ASP A 168 -11.21 15.63 -5.64
C ASP A 168 -10.50 14.67 -6.60
N GLY A 169 -9.17 14.54 -6.50
CA GLY A 169 -8.37 13.60 -7.29
C GLY A 169 -6.93 14.06 -7.43
N LEU A 170 -6.23 13.49 -8.43
CA LEU A 170 -4.89 13.90 -8.82
C LEU A 170 -4.97 15.16 -9.70
N HIS A 171 -4.14 16.15 -9.41
CA HIS A 171 -4.02 17.38 -10.21
C HIS A 171 -2.66 17.43 -10.90
N THR A 172 -2.60 18.23 -11.96
CA THR A 172 -1.36 18.49 -12.71
C THR A 172 -0.30 19.22 -11.88
N ALA A 173 -0.73 19.95 -10.84
CA ALA A 173 0.09 20.61 -9.82
C ALA A 173 -0.70 20.68 -8.49
N ASP A 174 -0.12 21.20 -7.41
CA ASP A 174 -0.86 21.37 -6.15
C ASP A 174 -1.90 22.51 -6.28
N PRO A 175 -3.21 22.23 -6.25
CA PRO A 175 -4.26 23.22 -6.45
C PRO A 175 -4.32 24.30 -5.35
N ARG A 176 -3.63 24.09 -4.23
CA ARG A 176 -3.52 25.07 -3.13
C ARG A 176 -2.49 26.14 -3.42
N THR A 177 -1.53 25.86 -4.30
CA THR A 177 -0.41 26.76 -4.63
C THR A 177 -0.40 27.21 -6.08
N ASP A 178 -1.05 26.47 -6.98
CA ASP A 178 -1.11 26.74 -8.41
C ASP A 178 -2.56 26.78 -8.89
N ALA A 179 -3.05 27.98 -9.21
CA ALA A 179 -4.41 28.21 -9.72
C ALA A 179 -4.65 27.62 -11.12
N SER A 180 -3.60 27.24 -11.86
CA SER A 180 -3.71 26.58 -13.17
C SER A 180 -3.79 25.04 -13.06
N ALA A 181 -3.68 24.50 -11.85
CA ALA A 181 -3.79 23.07 -11.60
C ALA A 181 -5.15 22.54 -12.06
N SER A 182 -5.15 21.51 -12.89
CA SER A 182 -6.35 20.86 -13.42
C SER A 182 -6.44 19.42 -12.96
N LEU A 183 -7.66 18.93 -12.76
CA LEU A 183 -7.91 17.54 -12.37
C LEU A 183 -7.52 16.59 -13.52
N VAL A 184 -6.71 15.60 -13.21
CA VAL A 184 -6.41 14.47 -14.10
C VAL A 184 -7.52 13.45 -13.93
N THR A 185 -8.38 13.27 -14.92
CA THR A 185 -9.55 12.41 -14.80
C THR A 185 -9.21 10.92 -14.98
N ARG A 186 -8.17 10.59 -15.74
CA ARG A 186 -7.75 9.21 -16.01
C ARG A 186 -6.25 9.10 -16.18
N VAL A 187 -5.68 8.04 -15.62
CA VAL A 187 -4.26 7.64 -15.72
C VAL A 187 -4.22 6.21 -16.24
N ALA A 188 -3.54 6.00 -17.37
CA ALA A 188 -3.34 4.67 -17.95
C ALA A 188 -2.42 3.80 -17.05
N ALA A 189 -2.53 2.48 -17.17
CA ALA A 189 -1.77 1.54 -16.33
C ALA A 189 -0.25 1.64 -16.50
N ASP A 190 0.21 2.08 -17.67
CA ASP A 190 1.61 2.28 -18.04
C ASP A 190 2.05 3.75 -18.07
N ASP A 191 1.22 4.65 -17.51
CA ASP A 191 1.53 6.08 -17.47
C ASP A 191 2.79 6.36 -16.63
N PRO A 192 3.75 7.16 -17.15
CA PRO A 192 4.96 7.56 -16.41
C PRO A 192 4.69 8.24 -15.06
N LEU A 193 3.52 8.86 -14.87
CA LEU A 193 3.11 9.43 -13.59
C LEU A 193 3.12 8.40 -12.45
N LEU A 194 2.79 7.13 -12.76
CA LEU A 194 2.87 6.03 -11.80
C LEU A 194 4.32 5.65 -11.44
N ALA A 195 5.29 5.98 -12.28
CA ALA A 195 6.71 5.75 -12.02
C ALA A 195 7.33 6.83 -11.12
N ILE A 196 6.89 8.09 -11.23
CA ILE A 196 7.44 9.24 -10.50
C ILE A 196 7.16 9.16 -8.98
N ALA A 197 6.06 8.50 -8.59
CA ALA A 197 5.66 8.34 -7.18
C ALA A 197 6.71 7.65 -6.29
N THR A 198 7.76 7.04 -6.84
CA THR A 198 8.80 6.32 -6.10
C THR A 198 10.04 7.17 -5.81
N SER A 199 10.23 8.32 -6.47
CA SER A 199 11.49 9.10 -6.39
C SER A 199 11.44 10.31 -5.44
N SER A 200 10.26 10.76 -5.03
CA SER A 200 10.13 11.89 -4.11
C SER A 200 9.89 11.38 -2.69
N GLY A 201 10.95 11.31 -1.90
CA GLY A 201 10.88 11.19 -0.45
C GLY A 201 9.98 12.29 0.10
N GLY A 202 8.85 11.91 0.69
CA GLY A 202 7.79 12.82 1.08
C GLY A 202 8.28 13.99 1.92
N SER A 203 7.93 15.18 1.51
CA SER A 203 7.97 16.38 2.36
C SER A 203 7.10 16.13 3.60
N GLY A 204 7.72 16.29 4.77
CA GLY A 204 7.25 15.87 6.11
C GLY A 204 5.96 16.46 6.67
N ARG A 205 4.85 16.36 5.95
CA ARG A 205 3.51 16.68 6.48
C ARG A 205 2.48 15.62 6.05
N GLY A 206 2.24 14.68 6.95
CA GLY A 206 1.17 13.68 6.86
C GLY A 206 1.62 12.40 6.14
N SER A 207 1.42 11.25 6.79
CA SER A 207 1.74 9.91 6.28
C SER A 207 0.89 9.46 5.07
N GLY A 208 -0.07 10.26 4.61
CA GLY A 208 -1.04 9.92 3.58
C GLY A 208 -1.15 10.94 2.44
N GLY A 209 -0.05 11.51 1.96
CA GLY A 209 -0.06 12.46 0.85
C GLY A 209 -0.40 11.82 -0.51
N MET A 210 -0.49 12.64 -1.57
CA MET A 210 -0.78 12.16 -2.94
C MET A 210 0.24 11.11 -3.41
N ALA A 211 1.50 11.20 -2.98
CA ALA A 211 2.53 10.21 -3.30
C ALA A 211 2.19 8.80 -2.79
N SER A 212 1.66 8.67 -1.56
CA SER A 212 1.18 7.39 -1.01
C SER A 212 0.03 6.83 -1.85
N LYS A 213 -0.94 7.68 -2.25
CA LYS A 213 -2.08 7.26 -3.09
C LYS A 213 -1.66 6.82 -4.48
N LEU A 214 -0.69 7.50 -5.09
CA LEU A 214 -0.11 7.09 -6.37
C LEU A 214 0.63 5.75 -6.25
N SER A 215 1.38 5.53 -5.16
CA SER A 215 2.01 4.25 -4.86
C SER A 215 0.96 3.13 -4.70
N ALA A 216 -0.11 3.39 -3.96
CA ALA A 216 -1.21 2.45 -3.80
C ALA A 216 -1.94 2.15 -5.12
N ALA A 217 -2.21 3.18 -5.94
CA ALA A 217 -2.81 3.01 -7.26
C ALA A 217 -1.92 2.16 -8.18
N ARG A 218 -0.60 2.33 -8.11
CA ARG A 218 0.36 1.50 -8.85
C ARG A 218 0.31 0.04 -8.42
N ILE A 219 0.33 -0.23 -7.10
CA ILE A 219 0.20 -1.60 -6.56
C ILE A 219 -1.11 -2.23 -7.06
N ALA A 220 -2.22 -1.51 -6.96
CA ALA A 220 -3.53 -1.98 -7.38
C ALA A 220 -3.60 -2.22 -8.88
N SER A 221 -3.07 -1.31 -9.71
CA SER A 221 -2.99 -1.46 -11.17
C SER A 221 -2.29 -2.76 -11.57
N TRP A 222 -1.10 -3.02 -11.01
CA TRP A 222 -0.36 -4.27 -11.24
C TRP A 222 -1.00 -5.51 -10.61
N SER A 223 -2.00 -5.31 -9.75
CA SER A 223 -2.88 -6.37 -9.23
C SER A 223 -4.07 -6.66 -10.15
N GLY A 224 -4.22 -5.89 -11.22
CA GLY A 224 -5.40 -5.94 -12.11
C GLY A 224 -6.65 -5.34 -11.45
N VAL A 225 -6.46 -4.37 -10.55
CA VAL A 225 -7.53 -3.67 -9.82
C VAL A 225 -7.60 -2.23 -10.29
N ARG A 226 -8.78 -1.81 -10.75
CA ARG A 226 -9.06 -0.41 -11.08
C ARG A 226 -9.06 0.42 -9.79
N THR A 227 -8.37 1.56 -9.79
CA THR A 227 -8.34 2.46 -8.63
C THR A 227 -9.00 3.79 -8.94
N VAL A 228 -9.73 4.34 -7.96
CA VAL A 228 -10.33 5.68 -8.05
C VAL A 228 -9.88 6.48 -6.83
N ILE A 229 -9.31 7.67 -7.06
CA ILE A 229 -9.05 8.67 -6.01
C ILE A 229 -10.14 9.73 -6.12
N ALA A 230 -10.88 9.97 -5.03
CA ALA A 230 -12.00 10.88 -5.04
C ALA A 230 -12.20 11.57 -3.68
N ARG A 231 -12.93 12.69 -3.69
CA ARG A 231 -13.23 13.49 -2.50
C ARG A 231 -14.25 12.76 -1.61
N ALA A 232 -13.86 12.48 -0.37
CA ALA A 232 -14.68 11.77 0.61
C ALA A 232 -15.98 12.51 0.96
N SER A 233 -15.98 13.85 0.96
CA SER A 233 -17.14 14.67 1.33
C SER A 233 -18.20 14.80 0.22
N ARG A 234 -18.00 14.17 -0.95
CA ARG A 234 -19.01 14.14 -2.00
C ARG A 234 -20.04 13.04 -1.71
N ASP A 235 -21.32 13.41 -1.68
CA ASP A 235 -22.42 12.46 -1.47
C ASP A 235 -22.45 11.37 -2.56
N GLY A 236 -22.59 10.12 -2.14
CA GLY A 236 -22.68 8.96 -3.03
C GLY A 236 -21.38 8.64 -3.77
N VAL A 237 -20.25 9.20 -3.35
CA VAL A 237 -18.96 9.09 -4.06
C VAL A 237 -18.51 7.66 -4.26
N LEU A 238 -18.69 6.81 -3.26
CA LEU A 238 -18.28 5.41 -3.34
C LEU A 238 -19.14 4.63 -4.34
N VAL A 239 -20.43 4.87 -4.36
CA VAL A 239 -21.37 4.25 -5.31
C VAL A 239 -21.06 4.68 -6.73
N ASP A 240 -20.85 5.97 -6.97
CA ASP A 240 -20.50 6.53 -8.27
C ASP A 240 -19.15 6.00 -8.77
N ALA A 241 -18.14 5.93 -7.90
CA ALA A 241 -16.83 5.39 -8.23
C ALA A 241 -16.91 3.91 -8.67
N VAL A 242 -17.72 3.10 -7.96
CA VAL A 242 -17.94 1.68 -8.29
C VAL A 242 -18.67 1.54 -9.62
N ALA A 243 -19.69 2.36 -9.87
CA ALA A 243 -20.43 2.40 -11.12
C ALA A 243 -19.61 2.88 -12.33
N GLY A 244 -18.43 3.47 -12.11
CA GLY A 244 -17.58 4.00 -13.17
C GLY A 244 -17.93 5.43 -13.59
N THR A 245 -18.75 6.12 -12.81
CA THR A 245 -19.03 7.54 -13.00
C THR A 245 -17.74 8.36 -12.75
N ALA A 246 -17.51 9.41 -13.51
CA ALA A 246 -16.37 10.29 -13.34
C ALA A 246 -16.49 11.13 -12.06
N VAL A 247 -15.84 10.68 -10.98
CA VAL A 247 -15.93 11.31 -9.64
C VAL A 247 -14.57 11.73 -9.07
N GLY A 248 -13.54 11.70 -9.88
CA GLY A 248 -12.17 12.00 -9.46
C GLY A 248 -11.18 11.51 -10.49
N THR A 249 -10.06 10.93 -10.05
CA THR A 249 -9.06 10.34 -10.91
C THR A 249 -9.21 8.81 -10.93
N THR A 250 -9.43 8.26 -12.12
CA THR A 250 -9.43 6.79 -12.33
C THR A 250 -8.07 6.34 -12.86
N PHE A 251 -7.51 5.32 -12.23
CA PHE A 251 -6.31 4.61 -12.66
C PHE A 251 -6.72 3.26 -13.24
N ASP A 252 -6.28 2.99 -14.45
CA ASP A 252 -6.61 1.74 -15.14
C ASP A 252 -5.86 0.55 -14.53
N ALA A 253 -6.52 -0.60 -14.55
CA ALA A 253 -5.89 -1.86 -14.19
C ALA A 253 -4.93 -2.31 -15.29
N HIS A 254 -3.78 -2.88 -14.92
CA HIS A 254 -2.86 -3.50 -15.86
C HIS A 254 -3.38 -4.89 -16.28
N ASP A 255 -3.19 -5.26 -17.55
CA ASP A 255 -3.59 -6.57 -18.08
C ASP A 255 -2.83 -7.75 -17.42
N ARG A 256 -1.58 -7.50 -17.01
CA ARG A 256 -0.75 -8.48 -16.29
C ARG A 256 -0.90 -8.32 -14.79
N ARG A 257 -1.21 -9.43 -14.10
CA ARG A 257 -1.26 -9.48 -12.63
C ARG A 257 0.04 -10.06 -12.09
N LEU A 258 0.72 -9.32 -11.23
CA LEU A 258 1.88 -9.84 -10.50
C LEU A 258 1.42 -10.72 -9.32
N PRO A 259 2.15 -11.82 -8.99
CA PRO A 259 1.93 -12.56 -7.74
C PRO A 259 2.19 -11.67 -6.51
N ALA A 260 1.50 -11.95 -5.39
CA ALA A 260 1.59 -11.17 -4.15
C ALA A 260 3.03 -10.87 -3.70
N ARG A 261 3.91 -11.89 -3.68
CA ARG A 261 5.33 -11.74 -3.31
C ARG A 261 6.05 -10.74 -4.22
N LYS A 262 5.80 -10.80 -5.53
CA LYS A 262 6.41 -9.89 -6.51
C LYS A 262 5.87 -8.47 -6.39
N LEU A 263 4.58 -8.29 -6.10
CA LEU A 263 4.01 -6.98 -5.81
C LEU A 263 4.63 -6.36 -4.56
N TRP A 264 4.80 -7.16 -3.52
CA TRP A 264 5.43 -6.67 -2.30
C TRP A 264 6.87 -6.23 -2.55
N ILE A 265 7.70 -7.07 -3.19
CA ILE A 265 9.08 -6.75 -3.54
C ILE A 265 9.16 -5.48 -4.40
N ALA A 266 8.32 -5.38 -5.41
CA ALA A 266 8.36 -4.28 -6.35
C ALA A 266 7.96 -2.93 -5.74
N PHE A 267 6.93 -2.91 -4.86
CA PHE A 267 6.23 -1.69 -4.52
C PHE A 267 6.05 -1.45 -3.03
N ALA A 268 6.08 -2.52 -2.22
CA ALA A 268 5.71 -2.43 -0.82
C ALA A 268 6.89 -2.58 0.15
N ALA A 269 7.96 -3.27 -0.23
CA ALA A 269 9.12 -3.48 0.62
C ALA A 269 9.98 -2.22 0.75
N GLU A 270 10.54 -2.00 1.94
CA GLU A 270 11.59 -1.01 2.14
C GLU A 270 12.88 -1.44 1.44
N VAL A 271 13.58 -0.48 0.91
CA VAL A 271 14.83 -0.70 0.17
C VAL A 271 16.02 -0.49 1.10
N GLY A 272 16.74 -1.56 1.44
CA GLY A 272 17.93 -1.53 2.28
C GLY A 272 19.20 -1.07 1.55
N GLY A 273 19.22 -1.13 0.21
CA GLY A 273 20.38 -0.77 -0.56
C GLY A 273 20.20 -0.94 -2.07
N ARG A 274 21.31 -0.84 -2.81
CA ARG A 274 21.31 -0.93 -4.27
C ARG A 274 22.44 -1.83 -4.76
N ILE A 275 22.14 -2.64 -5.76
CA ILE A 275 23.08 -3.47 -6.52
C ILE A 275 23.15 -2.92 -7.94
N THR A 276 24.35 -2.50 -8.36
CA THR A 276 24.61 -2.12 -9.75
C THR A 276 25.07 -3.34 -10.53
N VAL A 277 24.52 -3.56 -11.71
CA VAL A 277 24.82 -4.72 -12.56
C VAL A 277 25.38 -4.32 -13.91
N ASP A 278 26.08 -5.25 -14.55
CA ASP A 278 26.57 -5.06 -15.91
C ASP A 278 25.44 -5.21 -16.96
N ASP A 279 25.75 -4.85 -18.22
CA ASP A 279 24.79 -4.91 -19.34
C ASP A 279 24.32 -6.35 -19.64
N GLY A 280 25.19 -7.36 -19.42
CA GLY A 280 24.85 -8.76 -19.60
C GLY A 280 23.80 -9.22 -18.61
N ALA A 281 23.99 -8.92 -17.32
CA ALA A 281 23.03 -9.20 -16.25
C ALA A 281 21.73 -8.40 -16.45
N ARG A 282 21.81 -7.09 -16.78
CA ARG A 282 20.64 -6.28 -17.11
C ARG A 282 19.79 -6.93 -18.20
N LYS A 283 20.42 -7.31 -19.31
CA LYS A 283 19.75 -7.97 -20.43
C LYS A 283 19.13 -9.31 -20.03
N ALA A 284 19.86 -10.15 -19.30
CA ALA A 284 19.39 -11.46 -18.87
C ALA A 284 18.16 -11.35 -17.94
N ILE A 285 18.21 -10.43 -16.97
CA ILE A 285 17.10 -10.16 -16.04
C ILE A 285 15.88 -9.65 -16.79
N SER A 286 16.05 -8.62 -17.65
CA SER A 286 14.93 -7.96 -18.31
C SER A 286 14.25 -8.82 -19.38
N THR A 287 15.00 -9.71 -20.07
CA THR A 287 14.46 -10.47 -21.20
C THR A 287 14.18 -11.93 -20.91
N ARG A 288 14.89 -12.55 -19.94
CA ARG A 288 14.82 -14.00 -19.70
C ARG A 288 14.31 -14.35 -18.30
N SER A 289 14.03 -13.35 -17.45
CA SER A 289 13.60 -13.56 -16.05
C SER A 289 14.53 -14.52 -15.30
N THR A 290 15.84 -14.32 -15.40
CA THR A 290 16.86 -15.16 -14.75
C THR A 290 17.22 -14.59 -13.37
N SER A 291 17.79 -15.44 -12.51
CA SER A 291 18.41 -15.02 -11.25
C SER A 291 19.60 -14.09 -11.49
N LEU A 292 19.87 -13.19 -10.55
CA LEU A 292 21.08 -12.39 -10.52
C LEU A 292 22.20 -13.20 -9.86
N LEU A 293 23.31 -13.37 -10.59
CA LEU A 293 24.51 -14.05 -10.12
C LEU A 293 25.60 -13.04 -9.74
N PRO A 294 26.54 -13.38 -8.83
CA PRO A 294 27.64 -12.49 -8.44
C PRO A 294 28.49 -12.00 -9.61
N ALA A 295 28.62 -12.81 -10.66
CA ALA A 295 29.39 -12.46 -11.88
C ALA A 295 28.83 -11.25 -12.63
N GLY A 296 27.52 -10.98 -12.51
CA GLY A 296 26.86 -9.83 -13.12
C GLY A 296 26.82 -8.59 -12.22
N VAL A 297 27.32 -8.68 -10.98
CA VAL A 297 27.33 -7.55 -10.02
C VAL A 297 28.58 -6.71 -10.22
N VAL A 298 28.39 -5.40 -10.34
CA VAL A 298 29.45 -4.39 -10.46
C VAL A 298 29.76 -3.72 -9.12
N SER A 299 28.72 -3.38 -8.34
CA SER A 299 28.88 -2.77 -7.03
C SER A 299 27.65 -3.00 -6.13
N VAL A 300 27.90 -2.90 -4.81
CA VAL A 300 26.87 -3.02 -3.77
C VAL A 300 26.97 -1.81 -2.84
N THR A 301 25.86 -1.08 -2.67
CA THR A 301 25.76 0.10 -1.79
C THR A 301 24.61 -0.05 -0.81
N GLY A 302 24.72 0.58 0.37
CA GLY A 302 23.78 0.42 1.48
C GLY A 302 24.20 -0.70 2.43
N GLU A 303 23.51 -0.80 3.56
CA GLU A 303 23.68 -1.87 4.55
C GLU A 303 22.37 -2.65 4.66
N PHE A 304 22.46 -3.96 4.45
CA PHE A 304 21.30 -4.84 4.45
C PHE A 304 21.69 -6.28 4.80
N GLU A 305 20.73 -7.01 5.32
CA GLU A 305 20.86 -8.42 5.68
C GLU A 305 20.25 -9.35 4.63
N ASN A 306 20.49 -10.65 4.77
CA ASN A 306 19.79 -11.68 3.99
C ASN A 306 18.26 -11.50 4.10
N GLY A 307 17.56 -11.57 2.98
CA GLY A 307 16.12 -11.37 2.91
C GLY A 307 15.67 -9.91 2.76
N SER A 308 16.59 -8.94 2.83
CA SER A 308 16.27 -7.54 2.56
C SER A 308 15.95 -7.31 1.09
N THR A 309 15.09 -6.33 0.81
CA THR A 309 14.84 -5.88 -0.57
C THR A 309 15.84 -4.82 -0.98
N VAL A 310 16.37 -4.93 -2.20
CA VAL A 310 17.31 -3.97 -2.79
C VAL A 310 16.85 -3.53 -4.17
N GLU A 311 17.29 -2.33 -4.56
CA GLU A 311 17.20 -1.87 -5.96
C GLU A 311 18.27 -2.52 -6.80
N VAL A 312 17.92 -2.86 -8.06
CA VAL A 312 18.87 -3.31 -9.07
C VAL A 312 18.94 -2.23 -10.15
N ALA A 313 20.11 -1.65 -10.31
CA ALA A 313 20.38 -0.56 -11.27
C ALA A 313 21.41 -0.97 -12.32
N ASP A 314 21.37 -0.34 -13.48
CA ASP A 314 22.43 -0.42 -14.47
C ASP A 314 23.61 0.48 -14.11
N GLN A 315 24.68 0.43 -14.91
CA GLN A 315 25.87 1.26 -14.71
C GLN A 315 25.61 2.76 -14.92
N GLY A 316 24.52 3.13 -15.56
CA GLY A 316 24.05 4.52 -15.68
C GLY A 316 23.27 5.00 -14.47
N GLY A 317 23.04 4.12 -13.47
CA GLY A 317 22.29 4.43 -12.25
C GLY A 317 20.77 4.32 -12.40
N VAL A 318 20.27 3.84 -13.55
CA VAL A 318 18.83 3.65 -13.79
C VAL A 318 18.37 2.38 -13.08
N VAL A 319 17.49 2.53 -12.10
CA VAL A 319 16.86 1.40 -11.39
C VAL A 319 15.84 0.76 -12.32
N PHE A 320 16.02 -0.51 -12.64
CA PHE A 320 15.13 -1.26 -13.54
C PHE A 320 14.50 -2.51 -12.92
N ALA A 321 14.96 -2.91 -11.74
CA ALA A 321 14.40 -4.06 -11.02
C ALA A 321 14.53 -3.87 -9.50
N ARG A 322 13.78 -4.68 -8.74
CA ARG A 322 13.94 -4.88 -7.30
C ARG A 322 13.96 -6.36 -6.98
N GLY A 323 14.63 -6.74 -5.91
CA GLY A 323 14.67 -8.13 -5.49
C GLY A 323 15.09 -8.33 -4.04
N MET A 324 14.74 -9.49 -3.49
CA MET A 324 15.19 -9.90 -2.17
C MET A 324 16.53 -10.63 -2.29
N VAL A 325 17.53 -10.15 -1.55
CA VAL A 325 18.88 -10.72 -1.56
C VAL A 325 18.99 -11.98 -0.74
N ALA A 326 19.86 -12.89 -1.17
CA ALA A 326 20.13 -14.15 -0.49
C ALA A 326 21.37 -14.10 0.45
N ALA A 327 21.96 -12.92 0.63
CA ALA A 327 23.11 -12.70 1.49
C ALA A 327 23.20 -11.27 1.97
N SER A 328 24.01 -10.98 3.00
CA SER A 328 24.22 -9.62 3.51
C SER A 328 25.02 -8.74 2.55
N ALA A 329 24.95 -7.42 2.72
CA ALA A 329 25.75 -6.46 1.93
C ALA A 329 27.25 -6.73 2.03
N SER A 330 27.74 -7.11 3.22
CA SER A 330 29.15 -7.43 3.45
C SER A 330 29.59 -8.67 2.68
N ASP A 331 28.77 -9.73 2.69
CA ASP A 331 29.07 -10.97 1.96
C ASP A 331 29.08 -10.74 0.46
N LEU A 332 28.11 -9.99 -0.05
CA LEU A 332 28.01 -9.67 -1.48
C LEU A 332 29.18 -8.83 -1.98
N ARG A 333 29.63 -7.83 -1.21
CA ARG A 333 30.83 -7.04 -1.56
C ARG A 333 32.07 -7.91 -1.71
N GLY A 334 32.19 -8.99 -0.92
CA GLY A 334 33.33 -9.94 -0.99
C GLY A 334 33.36 -10.80 -2.25
N VAL A 335 32.27 -10.85 -3.02
CA VAL A 335 32.13 -11.77 -4.18
C VAL A 335 31.71 -11.07 -5.47
N VAL A 336 31.70 -9.73 -5.50
CA VAL A 336 31.40 -8.94 -6.69
C VAL A 336 32.23 -9.42 -7.89
N GLY A 337 31.60 -9.66 -9.02
CA GLY A 337 32.23 -10.07 -10.28
C GLY A 337 32.78 -11.51 -10.31
N ARG A 338 32.68 -12.28 -9.22
CA ARG A 338 33.18 -13.68 -9.18
C ARG A 338 32.24 -14.63 -9.90
N ARG A 339 32.81 -15.64 -10.54
CA ARG A 339 32.05 -16.74 -11.14
C ARG A 339 31.60 -17.73 -10.04
N THR A 340 30.51 -18.43 -10.28
CA THR A 340 29.95 -19.39 -9.34
C THR A 340 30.97 -20.43 -8.81
N ALA A 341 31.89 -20.87 -9.64
CA ALA A 341 32.96 -21.81 -9.26
C ALA A 341 34.03 -21.21 -8.31
N GLU A 342 34.04 -19.88 -8.17
CA GLU A 342 35.04 -19.14 -7.36
C GLU A 342 34.46 -18.68 -6.01
N LEU A 343 33.21 -19.02 -5.73
CA LEU A 343 32.53 -18.63 -4.50
C LEU A 343 33.01 -19.43 -3.30
N PRO A 344 33.06 -18.84 -2.10
CA PRO A 344 33.37 -19.55 -0.86
C PRO A 344 32.40 -20.70 -0.61
N ALA A 345 32.85 -21.78 0.02
CA ALA A 345 32.01 -22.90 0.39
C ALA A 345 30.91 -22.45 1.35
N GLY A 346 29.67 -22.82 1.05
CA GLY A 346 28.47 -22.47 1.85
C GLY A 346 27.80 -21.16 1.43
N MET A 347 28.34 -20.43 0.49
CA MET A 347 27.67 -19.25 -0.06
C MET A 347 26.65 -19.65 -1.13
N THR A 348 25.51 -18.96 -1.15
CA THR A 348 24.47 -19.18 -2.17
C THR A 348 24.99 -18.78 -3.54
N HIS A 349 24.66 -19.56 -4.58
CA HIS A 349 25.08 -19.28 -5.95
C HIS A 349 24.42 -18.04 -6.57
N GLU A 350 23.33 -17.59 -5.98
CA GLU A 350 22.50 -16.49 -6.49
C GLU A 350 22.52 -15.33 -5.50
N VAL A 351 22.69 -14.13 -6.02
CA VAL A 351 22.53 -12.86 -5.27
C VAL A 351 21.06 -12.60 -5.02
N ILE A 352 20.25 -12.78 -6.07
CA ILE A 352 18.79 -12.68 -6.02
C ILE A 352 18.21 -13.81 -6.89
N HIS A 353 17.37 -14.65 -6.29
CA HIS A 353 16.68 -15.69 -7.02
C HIS A 353 15.63 -15.09 -7.97
N ARG A 354 15.41 -15.68 -9.15
CA ARG A 354 14.44 -15.19 -10.16
C ARG A 354 13.01 -15.02 -9.62
N ASP A 355 12.61 -15.86 -8.66
CA ASP A 355 11.26 -15.78 -8.07
C ASP A 355 11.15 -14.60 -7.10
N ASP A 356 12.29 -14.11 -6.60
CA ASP A 356 12.43 -12.96 -5.70
C ASP A 356 12.92 -11.70 -6.42
N LEU A 357 12.95 -11.73 -7.76
CA LEU A 357 13.39 -10.63 -8.62
C LEU A 357 12.21 -10.14 -9.47
N VAL A 358 11.99 -8.83 -9.49
CA VAL A 358 10.92 -8.18 -10.25
C VAL A 358 11.51 -7.08 -11.12
N VAL A 359 11.33 -7.19 -12.42
CA VAL A 359 11.62 -6.10 -13.36
C VAL A 359 10.53 -5.04 -13.18
N LEU A 360 10.94 -3.82 -12.86
CA LEU A 360 10.02 -2.71 -12.72
C LEU A 360 9.53 -2.27 -14.10
N PRO A 361 8.27 -1.85 -14.22
CA PRO A 361 7.81 -1.21 -15.44
C PRO A 361 8.60 0.08 -15.67
N GLY A 362 9.04 0.27 -16.90
CA GLY A 362 9.76 1.46 -17.34
C GLY A 362 8.88 2.68 -17.41
#